data_2f9012610c13163808476bce20a8598d
#
_entry.id   2f9012610c13163808476bce20a8598d
#
_cell.length_a   1.000
_cell.length_b   1.000
_cell.length_c   1.000
_cell.angle_alpha   90.00
_cell.angle_beta   90.00
_cell.angle_gamma   90.00
#
_symmetry.space_group_name_H-M   'P 1'
#
loop_
_entity.id
_entity.type
_entity.pdbx_description
1 polymer ?
#
loop_
_entity_poly.entity_id
_entity_poly.type
_entity_poly.pdbx_seq_one_letter_code
_entity_poly.pdbx_strand_id
1 'polypeptide(L)'
;MSLRDEILEQPEAARRQLGASLEALAAIADRLRSQPVESVVVAARGTSDHAAIYAQYLLGVRNGLVVGLATPSVVSLYGGDPKVERSLVIGISQSGASPDIVGVVEAAARQGAPTLAITNDPTSPLAAVSDFVIELDAGPERAVAATKTYTTSLLAIARLSLALDPDESAAAALAAMPDVLAESLATEPEVEAIARELAGAPGSFDRCVVVGRGYEYATAREWALKLKELGQVFADPYSAADFRHGPIALVQPDIPVLVIAPEGAAAAGQVELLHDLRERGVDAVVASDVAETRALGRWSIAIPTGVPEWLRPIVSIVPAQLFAMHVTRARGLDPDRPRYLSKVTRTL
;
A
#
# COMPACT_ATOMS: atom_id res chain seq x y z
N MET A 1 -13.72 -17.79 4.48
CA MET A 1 -12.45 -17.39 3.88
C MET A 1 -11.71 -16.69 4.99
N SER A 2 -10.55 -17.17 5.36
CA SER A 2 -9.71 -16.60 6.40
C SER A 2 -8.83 -15.48 5.81
N LEU A 3 -8.21 -14.66 6.67
CA LEU A 3 -7.21 -13.67 6.25
C LEU A 3 -6.10 -14.32 5.40
N ARG A 4 -5.62 -15.52 5.83
CA ARG A 4 -4.60 -16.26 5.08
C ARG A 4 -5.09 -16.65 3.68
N ASP A 5 -6.33 -17.13 3.55
CA ASP A 5 -6.88 -17.49 2.24
C ASP A 5 -6.91 -16.29 1.31
N GLU A 6 -7.26 -15.10 1.83
CA GLU A 6 -7.28 -13.85 1.05
C GLU A 6 -5.88 -13.35 0.68
N ILE A 7 -4.86 -13.57 1.55
CA ILE A 7 -3.46 -13.31 1.18
C ILE A 7 -3.01 -14.24 0.07
N LEU A 8 -3.36 -15.53 0.15
CA LEU A 8 -2.98 -16.53 -0.86
C LEU A 8 -3.72 -16.33 -2.20
N GLU A 9 -4.88 -15.68 -2.20
CA GLU A 9 -5.67 -15.40 -3.41
C GLU A 9 -5.10 -14.23 -4.25
N GLN A 10 -4.12 -13.48 -3.76
CA GLN A 10 -3.61 -12.27 -4.43
C GLN A 10 -3.15 -12.50 -5.88
N PRO A 11 -2.42 -13.58 -6.23
CA PRO A 11 -2.05 -13.84 -7.62
C PRO A 11 -3.26 -13.97 -8.54
N GLU A 12 -4.31 -14.64 -8.08
CA GLU A 12 -5.53 -14.84 -8.85
C GLU A 12 -6.36 -13.54 -8.96
N ALA A 13 -6.44 -12.76 -7.88
CA ALA A 13 -7.06 -11.43 -7.92
C ALA A 13 -6.33 -10.50 -8.91
N ALA A 14 -5.00 -10.55 -8.93
CA ALA A 14 -4.19 -9.82 -9.90
C ALA A 14 -4.48 -10.26 -11.35
N ARG A 15 -4.60 -11.57 -11.61
CA ARG A 15 -4.96 -12.07 -12.95
C ARG A 15 -6.32 -11.57 -13.40
N ARG A 16 -7.33 -11.62 -12.53
CA ARG A 16 -8.67 -11.11 -12.84
C ARG A 16 -8.62 -9.63 -13.20
N GLN A 17 -8.00 -8.81 -12.36
CA GLN A 17 -7.91 -7.36 -12.57
C GLN A 17 -7.12 -7.00 -13.82
N LEU A 18 -5.98 -7.65 -14.09
CA LEU A 18 -5.18 -7.40 -15.29
C LEU A 18 -5.88 -7.88 -16.57
N GLY A 19 -6.76 -8.89 -16.47
CA GLY A 19 -7.63 -9.36 -17.55
C GLY A 19 -8.88 -8.50 -17.77
N ALA A 20 -9.18 -7.56 -16.87
CA ALA A 20 -10.35 -6.69 -16.99
C ALA A 20 -10.23 -5.68 -18.15
N SER A 21 -11.39 -5.17 -18.59
CA SER A 21 -11.48 -4.18 -19.67
C SER A 21 -10.54 -2.98 -19.44
N LEU A 22 -9.96 -2.48 -20.52
CA LEU A 22 -9.17 -1.25 -20.58
C LEU A 22 -10.01 -0.02 -20.93
N GLU A 23 -11.30 -0.17 -21.11
CA GLU A 23 -12.19 0.88 -21.62
C GLU A 23 -12.19 2.13 -20.73
N ALA A 24 -12.37 1.96 -19.41
CA ALA A 24 -12.33 3.08 -18.47
C ALA A 24 -10.95 3.75 -18.42
N LEU A 25 -9.87 2.96 -18.52
CA LEU A 25 -8.50 3.48 -18.57
C LEU A 25 -8.22 4.27 -19.84
N ALA A 26 -8.70 3.79 -20.98
CA ALA A 26 -8.59 4.50 -22.25
C ALA A 26 -9.41 5.80 -22.23
N ALA A 27 -10.65 5.74 -21.74
CA ALA A 27 -11.53 6.89 -21.65
C ALA A 27 -10.95 8.01 -20.77
N ILE A 28 -10.41 7.68 -19.57
CA ILE A 28 -9.78 8.68 -18.72
C ILE A 28 -8.50 9.24 -19.35
N ALA A 29 -7.66 8.41 -19.99
CA ALA A 29 -6.47 8.87 -20.68
C ALA A 29 -6.82 9.83 -21.83
N ASP A 30 -7.85 9.54 -22.62
CA ASP A 30 -8.35 10.41 -23.69
C ASP A 30 -8.91 11.73 -23.11
N ARG A 31 -9.65 11.65 -22.00
CA ARG A 31 -10.17 12.83 -21.32
C ARG A 31 -9.04 13.76 -20.86
N LEU A 32 -7.98 13.20 -20.27
CA LEU A 32 -6.84 14.00 -19.77
C LEU A 32 -5.93 14.50 -20.89
N ARG A 33 -5.86 13.80 -22.03
CA ARG A 33 -5.17 14.31 -23.23
C ARG A 33 -5.91 15.48 -23.88
N SER A 34 -7.24 15.42 -23.90
CA SER A 34 -8.07 16.49 -24.49
C SER A 34 -8.19 17.72 -23.59
N GLN A 35 -8.18 17.53 -22.31
CA GLN A 35 -8.24 18.59 -21.28
C GLN A 35 -7.25 18.26 -20.16
N PRO A 36 -5.98 18.65 -20.33
CA PRO A 36 -4.95 18.38 -19.33
C PRO A 36 -5.27 18.96 -17.94
N VAL A 37 -4.94 18.20 -16.92
CA VAL A 37 -5.03 18.63 -15.53
C VAL A 37 -3.66 19.09 -15.03
N GLU A 38 -3.66 19.93 -14.01
CA GLU A 38 -2.43 20.43 -13.39
C GLU A 38 -1.93 19.55 -12.25
N SER A 39 -2.85 18.78 -11.64
CA SER A 39 -2.54 17.96 -10.49
C SER A 39 -3.53 16.79 -10.36
N VAL A 40 -3.20 15.90 -9.45
CA VAL A 40 -4.09 14.81 -9.00
C VAL A 40 -4.34 15.00 -7.51
N VAL A 41 -5.59 14.83 -7.08
CA VAL A 41 -5.96 14.81 -5.66
C VAL A 41 -6.56 13.44 -5.36
N VAL A 42 -6.00 12.73 -4.37
CA VAL A 42 -6.45 11.39 -4.00
C VAL A 42 -7.13 11.43 -2.64
N ALA A 43 -8.38 10.99 -2.57
CA ALA A 43 -9.16 10.85 -1.35
C ALA A 43 -9.23 9.37 -0.94
N ALA A 44 -8.75 9.05 0.26
CA ALA A 44 -8.72 7.69 0.78
C ALA A 44 -8.64 7.67 2.32
N ARG A 45 -8.78 6.48 2.91
CA ARG A 45 -8.59 6.21 4.35
C ARG A 45 -7.91 4.86 4.58
N GLY A 46 -7.16 4.74 5.68
CA GLY A 46 -6.55 3.49 6.13
C GLY A 46 -5.67 2.86 5.07
N THR A 47 -5.90 1.60 4.77
CA THR A 47 -5.18 0.84 3.73
C THR A 47 -5.24 1.52 2.36
N SER A 48 -6.40 2.08 1.98
CA SER A 48 -6.53 2.81 0.71
C SER A 48 -5.71 4.11 0.68
N ASP A 49 -5.49 4.77 1.85
CA ASP A 49 -4.61 5.94 1.94
C ASP A 49 -3.13 5.57 1.67
N HIS A 50 -2.72 4.36 2.06
CA HIS A 50 -1.38 3.87 1.72
C HIS A 50 -1.24 3.58 0.22
N ALA A 51 -2.31 3.13 -0.45
CA ALA A 51 -2.32 3.05 -1.91
C ALA A 51 -2.27 4.46 -2.55
N ALA A 52 -2.89 5.46 -1.93
CA ALA A 52 -2.77 6.85 -2.38
C ALA A 52 -1.33 7.40 -2.25
N ILE A 53 -0.58 7.00 -1.22
CA ILE A 53 0.85 7.33 -1.10
C ILE A 53 1.65 6.67 -2.24
N TYR A 54 1.35 5.42 -2.60
CA TYR A 54 1.96 4.81 -3.78
C TYR A 54 1.65 5.60 -5.05
N ALA A 55 0.40 6.06 -5.22
CA ALA A 55 0.01 6.90 -6.35
C ALA A 55 0.80 8.22 -6.40
N GLN A 56 1.12 8.84 -5.25
CA GLN A 56 1.96 10.05 -5.21
C GLN A 56 3.32 9.81 -5.85
N TYR A 57 3.98 8.72 -5.48
CA TYR A 57 5.28 8.38 -6.06
C TYR A 57 5.16 7.98 -7.52
N LEU A 58 4.21 7.10 -7.85
CA LEU A 58 4.11 6.54 -9.20
C LEU A 58 3.75 7.60 -10.24
N LEU A 59 2.65 8.33 -10.01
CA LEU A 59 2.18 9.35 -10.95
C LEU A 59 3.14 10.55 -10.99
N GLY A 60 3.83 10.83 -9.86
CA GLY A 60 4.87 11.86 -9.83
C GLY A 60 6.09 11.50 -10.66
N VAL A 61 6.62 10.30 -10.51
CA VAL A 61 7.86 9.86 -11.18
C VAL A 61 7.62 9.53 -12.66
N ARG A 62 6.56 8.74 -12.95
CA ARG A 62 6.35 8.26 -14.33
C ARG A 62 5.55 9.24 -15.20
N ASN A 63 4.58 9.94 -14.62
CA ASN A 63 3.66 10.78 -15.38
C ASN A 63 3.91 12.29 -15.17
N GLY A 64 4.87 12.68 -14.32
CA GLY A 64 5.20 14.08 -14.05
C GLY A 64 4.08 14.88 -13.37
N LEU A 65 3.13 14.21 -12.72
CA LEU A 65 1.97 14.84 -12.10
C LEU A 65 2.23 15.17 -10.62
N VAL A 66 1.82 16.35 -10.20
CA VAL A 66 1.78 16.68 -8.77
C VAL A 66 0.58 15.98 -8.14
N VAL A 67 0.81 15.18 -7.10
CA VAL A 67 -0.26 14.41 -6.44
C VAL A 67 -0.39 14.82 -4.98
N GLY A 68 -1.55 15.38 -4.62
CA GLY A 68 -1.92 15.71 -3.24
C GLY A 68 -2.84 14.67 -2.63
N LEU A 69 -2.69 14.41 -1.32
CA LEU A 69 -3.67 13.63 -0.56
C LEU A 69 -4.73 14.58 -0.04
N ALA A 70 -6.00 14.23 -0.27
CA ALA A 70 -7.12 15.01 0.26
C ALA A 70 -7.17 14.91 1.79
N THR A 71 -7.70 15.95 2.42
CA THR A 71 -8.11 15.94 3.81
C THR A 71 -9.64 15.89 3.87
N PRO A 72 -10.28 14.72 3.86
CA PRO A 72 -11.74 14.60 3.69
C PRO A 72 -12.56 15.38 4.70
N SER A 73 -12.05 15.53 5.93
CA SER A 73 -12.70 16.33 6.98
C SER A 73 -12.86 17.83 6.62
N VAL A 74 -12.06 18.37 5.70
CA VAL A 74 -12.25 19.74 5.20
C VAL A 74 -13.62 19.86 4.57
N VAL A 75 -14.05 18.87 3.78
CA VAL A 75 -15.35 18.83 3.13
C VAL A 75 -16.42 18.35 4.12
N SER A 76 -16.23 17.20 4.77
CA SER A 76 -17.26 16.51 5.53
C SER A 76 -17.59 17.17 6.88
N LEU A 77 -16.62 17.79 7.55
CA LEU A 77 -16.83 18.40 8.87
C LEU A 77 -16.85 19.93 8.82
N TYR A 78 -15.95 20.53 8.04
CA TYR A 78 -15.81 21.99 8.01
C TYR A 78 -16.60 22.66 6.89
N GLY A 79 -17.26 21.89 6.00
CA GLY A 79 -18.01 22.43 4.85
C GLY A 79 -17.14 23.21 3.88
N GLY A 80 -15.84 22.94 3.88
CA GLY A 80 -14.90 23.57 2.95
C GLY A 80 -15.08 23.05 1.53
N ASP A 81 -14.72 23.89 0.56
CA ASP A 81 -14.81 23.59 -0.87
C ASP A 81 -13.48 23.90 -1.57
N PRO A 82 -12.44 23.02 -1.40
CA PRO A 82 -11.14 23.18 -2.04
C PRO A 82 -11.30 23.27 -3.56
N LYS A 83 -10.54 24.19 -4.19
CA LYS A 83 -10.58 24.40 -5.64
C LYS A 83 -9.80 23.31 -6.36
N VAL A 84 -10.52 22.47 -7.10
CA VAL A 84 -9.97 21.28 -7.78
C VAL A 84 -10.39 21.18 -9.26
N GLU A 85 -10.95 22.24 -9.83
CA GLU A 85 -11.47 22.26 -11.22
C GLU A 85 -10.42 21.84 -12.27
N ARG A 86 -9.13 22.04 -11.96
CA ARG A 86 -7.99 21.70 -12.81
C ARG A 86 -7.23 20.45 -12.35
N SER A 87 -7.86 19.61 -11.51
CA SER A 87 -7.27 18.40 -10.96
C SER A 87 -8.06 17.17 -11.40
N LEU A 88 -7.38 16.03 -11.57
CA LEU A 88 -8.05 14.73 -11.51
C LEU A 88 -8.27 14.38 -10.05
N VAL A 89 -9.51 14.14 -9.65
CA VAL A 89 -9.84 13.72 -8.28
C VAL A 89 -10.14 12.23 -8.25
N ILE A 90 -9.33 11.49 -7.49
CA ILE A 90 -9.42 10.02 -7.37
C ILE A 90 -9.93 9.66 -5.99
N GLY A 91 -11.04 8.92 -5.90
CA GLY A 91 -11.48 8.26 -4.69
C GLY A 91 -11.00 6.80 -4.67
N ILE A 92 -10.29 6.37 -3.62
CA ILE A 92 -9.89 4.97 -3.43
C ILE A 92 -10.62 4.43 -2.21
N SER A 93 -11.49 3.45 -2.41
CA SER A 93 -12.25 2.81 -1.33
C SER A 93 -12.68 1.40 -1.73
N GLN A 94 -12.27 0.39 -0.96
CA GLN A 94 -12.64 -1.01 -1.21
C GLN A 94 -14.16 -1.18 -1.31
N SER A 95 -14.93 -0.64 -0.36
CA SER A 95 -16.39 -0.73 -0.34
C SER A 95 -17.09 0.36 -1.16
N GLY A 96 -16.37 1.44 -1.51
CA GLY A 96 -16.96 2.63 -2.12
C GLY A 96 -18.06 3.32 -1.30
N ALA A 97 -18.18 2.98 -0.02
CA ALA A 97 -19.29 3.41 0.84
C ALA A 97 -18.87 4.40 1.95
N SER A 98 -17.62 4.86 1.99
CA SER A 98 -17.15 5.83 2.98
C SER A 98 -17.67 7.23 2.67
N PRO A 99 -18.56 7.80 3.52
CA PRO A 99 -19.26 9.05 3.19
C PRO A 99 -18.32 10.24 2.98
N ASP A 100 -17.24 10.31 3.74
CA ASP A 100 -16.25 11.37 3.65
C ASP A 100 -15.44 11.31 2.33
N ILE A 101 -15.14 10.12 1.82
CA ILE A 101 -14.48 9.95 0.52
C ILE A 101 -15.45 10.28 -0.62
N VAL A 102 -16.68 9.78 -0.54
CA VAL A 102 -17.74 10.09 -1.51
C VAL A 102 -17.96 11.61 -1.58
N GLY A 103 -18.04 12.29 -0.43
CA GLY A 103 -18.24 13.74 -0.35
C GLY A 103 -17.13 14.56 -1.01
N VAL A 104 -15.86 14.12 -0.93
CA VAL A 104 -14.74 14.78 -1.64
C VAL A 104 -14.90 14.66 -3.15
N VAL A 105 -15.18 13.46 -3.65
CA VAL A 105 -15.34 13.21 -5.09
C VAL A 105 -16.58 13.94 -5.63
N GLU A 106 -17.69 13.91 -4.89
CA GLU A 106 -18.90 14.64 -5.25
C GLU A 106 -18.68 16.17 -5.29
N ALA A 107 -17.92 16.72 -4.35
CA ALA A 107 -17.57 18.15 -4.36
C ALA A 107 -16.73 18.51 -5.59
N ALA A 108 -15.81 17.64 -6.00
CA ALA A 108 -15.01 17.79 -7.21
C ALA A 108 -15.87 17.72 -8.48
N ALA A 109 -16.77 16.75 -8.57
CA ALA A 109 -17.71 16.61 -9.70
C ALA A 109 -18.59 17.87 -9.88
N ARG A 110 -19.08 18.45 -8.78
CA ARG A 110 -19.83 19.72 -8.84
C ARG A 110 -19.01 20.89 -9.39
N GLN A 111 -17.69 20.87 -9.26
CA GLN A 111 -16.78 21.87 -9.83
C GLN A 111 -16.39 21.57 -11.29
N GLY A 112 -16.85 20.44 -11.87
CA GLY A 112 -16.50 20.02 -13.22
C GLY A 112 -15.10 19.41 -13.35
N ALA A 113 -14.46 19.08 -12.24
CA ALA A 113 -13.20 18.33 -12.23
C ALA A 113 -13.45 16.88 -12.70
N PRO A 114 -12.55 16.28 -13.51
CA PRO A 114 -12.66 14.87 -13.84
C PRO A 114 -12.48 14.01 -12.57
N THR A 115 -13.34 13.01 -12.41
CA THR A 115 -13.40 12.18 -11.20
C THR A 115 -13.22 10.70 -11.54
N LEU A 116 -12.50 9.97 -10.69
CA LEU A 116 -12.23 8.54 -10.84
C LEU A 116 -12.49 7.81 -9.52
N ALA A 117 -13.29 6.76 -9.56
CA ALA A 117 -13.39 5.78 -8.47
C ALA A 117 -12.46 4.59 -8.73
N ILE A 118 -11.69 4.19 -7.71
CA ILE A 118 -10.99 2.90 -7.64
C ILE A 118 -11.66 2.12 -6.50
N THR A 119 -12.47 1.11 -6.84
CA THR A 119 -13.32 0.41 -5.88
C THR A 119 -13.52 -1.06 -6.25
N ASN A 120 -13.84 -1.89 -5.26
CA ASN A 120 -14.21 -3.30 -5.49
C ASN A 120 -15.73 -3.50 -5.69
N ASP A 121 -16.50 -2.42 -5.59
CA ASP A 121 -17.94 -2.42 -5.84
C ASP A 121 -18.29 -1.32 -6.85
N PRO A 122 -18.46 -1.67 -8.16
CA PRO A 122 -18.80 -0.71 -9.20
C PRO A 122 -20.23 -0.14 -9.07
N THR A 123 -21.03 -0.66 -8.14
CA THR A 123 -22.38 -0.16 -7.86
C THR A 123 -22.43 0.75 -6.63
N SER A 124 -21.28 1.02 -6.01
CA SER A 124 -21.14 1.78 -4.78
C SER A 124 -21.48 3.27 -4.95
N PRO A 125 -21.78 3.98 -3.84
CA PRO A 125 -21.99 5.43 -3.86
C PRO A 125 -20.81 6.19 -4.48
N LEU A 126 -19.55 5.73 -4.24
CA LEU A 126 -18.36 6.35 -4.83
C LEU A 126 -18.36 6.21 -6.36
N ALA A 127 -18.67 5.02 -6.87
CA ALA A 127 -18.79 4.79 -8.30
C ALA A 127 -19.88 5.65 -8.93
N ALA A 128 -21.02 5.81 -8.24
CA ALA A 128 -22.17 6.58 -8.74
C ALA A 128 -21.91 8.09 -8.90
N VAL A 129 -20.93 8.66 -8.16
CA VAL A 129 -20.60 10.10 -8.23
C VAL A 129 -19.34 10.38 -9.08
N SER A 130 -18.73 9.35 -9.65
CA SER A 130 -17.50 9.44 -10.43
C SER A 130 -17.76 9.34 -11.94
N ASP A 131 -16.99 10.10 -12.74
CA ASP A 131 -17.06 10.02 -14.20
C ASP A 131 -16.49 8.70 -14.73
N PHE A 132 -15.49 8.15 -14.04
CA PHE A 132 -14.78 6.92 -14.41
C PHE A 132 -14.69 5.98 -13.22
N VAL A 133 -14.72 4.68 -13.49
CA VAL A 133 -14.59 3.64 -12.47
C VAL A 133 -13.56 2.60 -12.91
N ILE A 134 -12.56 2.36 -12.07
CA ILE A 134 -11.68 1.21 -12.18
C ILE A 134 -12.07 0.22 -11.09
N GLU A 135 -12.62 -0.91 -11.50
CA GLU A 135 -12.95 -2.00 -10.59
C GLU A 135 -11.68 -2.74 -10.17
N LEU A 136 -11.60 -3.11 -8.88
CA LEU A 136 -10.45 -3.87 -8.35
C LEU A 136 -10.48 -5.34 -8.72
N ASP A 137 -11.65 -5.90 -9.06
CA ASP A 137 -11.84 -7.32 -9.38
C ASP A 137 -11.21 -8.29 -8.37
N ALA A 138 -11.04 -7.81 -7.12
CA ALA A 138 -10.41 -8.61 -6.06
C ALA A 138 -11.29 -9.77 -5.59
N GLY A 139 -12.56 -9.80 -6.01
CA GLY A 139 -13.56 -10.68 -5.46
C GLY A 139 -13.94 -10.32 -4.02
N PRO A 140 -14.77 -11.13 -3.33
CA PRO A 140 -15.19 -10.84 -1.98
C PRO A 140 -14.03 -10.87 -0.99
N GLU A 141 -13.75 -9.76 -0.29
CA GLU A 141 -12.79 -9.69 0.80
C GLU A 141 -13.57 -9.57 2.13
N ARG A 142 -13.53 -10.62 2.95
CA ARG A 142 -14.32 -10.79 4.17
C ARG A 142 -13.51 -10.54 5.43
N ALA A 143 -12.20 -10.75 5.40
CA ALA A 143 -11.31 -10.42 6.50
C ALA A 143 -11.42 -8.92 6.82
N VAL A 144 -11.37 -8.58 8.10
CA VAL A 144 -11.48 -7.18 8.55
C VAL A 144 -10.31 -6.37 8.01
N ALA A 145 -9.09 -6.86 8.17
CA ALA A 145 -7.90 -6.24 7.61
C ALA A 145 -7.84 -6.49 6.09
N ALA A 146 -7.70 -5.43 5.32
CA ALA A 146 -7.57 -5.52 3.87
C ALA A 146 -6.21 -6.11 3.47
N THR A 147 -6.21 -6.94 2.44
CA THR A 147 -5.01 -7.58 1.87
C THR A 147 -5.02 -7.53 0.35
N LYS A 148 -5.80 -8.38 -0.32
CA LYS A 148 -5.87 -8.46 -1.79
C LYS A 148 -6.44 -7.19 -2.42
N THR A 149 -7.36 -6.48 -1.75
CA THR A 149 -7.87 -5.20 -2.25
C THR A 149 -6.84 -4.09 -2.20
N TYR A 150 -5.89 -4.13 -1.26
CA TYR A 150 -4.73 -3.24 -1.29
C TYR A 150 -3.85 -3.52 -2.51
N THR A 151 -3.45 -4.77 -2.72
CA THR A 151 -2.61 -5.19 -3.84
C THR A 151 -3.26 -4.85 -5.18
N THR A 152 -4.56 -5.12 -5.34
CA THR A 152 -5.29 -4.74 -6.56
C THR A 152 -5.48 -3.23 -6.69
N SER A 153 -5.49 -2.45 -5.60
CA SER A 153 -5.45 -0.98 -5.68
C SER A 153 -4.12 -0.48 -6.24
N LEU A 154 -3.00 -1.06 -5.83
CA LEU A 154 -1.69 -0.72 -6.40
C LEU A 154 -1.64 -1.07 -7.89
N LEU A 155 -2.16 -2.24 -8.29
CA LEU A 155 -2.26 -2.65 -9.70
C LEU A 155 -3.14 -1.70 -10.51
N ALA A 156 -4.28 -1.26 -9.97
CA ALA A 156 -5.17 -0.30 -10.62
C ALA A 156 -4.46 1.04 -10.90
N ILE A 157 -3.70 1.53 -9.92
CA ILE A 157 -2.90 2.76 -10.05
C ILE A 157 -1.77 2.56 -11.07
N ALA A 158 -1.12 1.40 -11.09
CA ALA A 158 -0.10 1.05 -12.07
C ALA A 158 -0.67 1.01 -13.51
N ARG A 159 -1.85 0.42 -13.69
CA ARG A 159 -2.58 0.42 -14.98
C ARG A 159 -2.96 1.83 -15.42
N LEU A 160 -3.42 2.67 -14.48
CA LEU A 160 -3.71 4.08 -14.78
C LEU A 160 -2.46 4.82 -15.24
N SER A 161 -1.34 4.67 -14.55
CA SER A 161 -0.07 5.27 -14.95
C SER A 161 0.35 4.88 -16.36
N LEU A 162 0.22 3.61 -16.72
CA LEU A 162 0.51 3.11 -18.08
C LEU A 162 -0.47 3.63 -19.14
N ALA A 163 -1.75 3.80 -18.79
CA ALA A 163 -2.73 4.36 -19.73
C ALA A 163 -2.44 5.83 -20.04
N LEU A 164 -1.89 6.57 -19.07
CA LEU A 164 -1.48 7.98 -19.24
C LEU A 164 -0.18 8.11 -20.03
N ASP A 165 0.77 7.21 -19.84
CA ASP A 165 2.06 7.18 -20.53
C ASP A 165 2.40 5.73 -20.92
N PRO A 166 1.96 5.28 -22.11
CA PRO A 166 2.13 3.91 -22.57
C PRO A 166 3.61 3.55 -22.79
N ASP A 167 4.02 2.39 -22.25
CA ASP A 167 5.35 1.80 -22.38
C ASP A 167 5.24 0.28 -22.46
N GLU A 168 5.70 -0.32 -23.56
CA GLU A 168 5.58 -1.77 -23.79
C GLU A 168 6.35 -2.61 -22.79
N SER A 169 7.54 -2.17 -22.36
CA SER A 169 8.37 -2.87 -21.38
C SER A 169 7.70 -2.84 -19.99
N ALA A 170 7.17 -1.68 -19.61
CA ALA A 170 6.42 -1.52 -18.38
C ALA A 170 5.11 -2.32 -18.38
N ALA A 171 4.42 -2.39 -19.52
CA ALA A 171 3.22 -3.22 -19.67
C ALA A 171 3.53 -4.72 -19.53
N ALA A 172 4.63 -5.19 -20.13
CA ALA A 172 5.08 -6.57 -19.98
C ALA A 172 5.45 -6.90 -18.52
N ALA A 173 6.15 -6.00 -17.82
CA ALA A 173 6.48 -6.15 -16.42
C ALA A 173 5.22 -6.21 -15.53
N LEU A 174 4.24 -5.34 -15.79
CA LEU A 174 2.96 -5.36 -15.08
C LEU A 174 2.18 -6.65 -15.32
N ALA A 175 2.15 -7.14 -16.56
CA ALA A 175 1.48 -8.40 -16.90
C ALA A 175 2.06 -9.63 -16.20
N ALA A 176 3.34 -9.60 -15.82
CA ALA A 176 4.01 -10.67 -15.07
C ALA A 176 3.67 -10.69 -13.56
N MET A 177 3.04 -9.65 -13.02
CA MET A 177 2.81 -9.51 -11.58
C MET A 177 2.09 -10.68 -10.91
N PRO A 178 1.09 -11.34 -11.52
CA PRO A 178 0.46 -12.50 -10.90
C PRO A 178 1.44 -13.63 -10.55
N ASP A 179 2.40 -13.89 -11.42
CA ASP A 179 3.37 -14.96 -11.21
C ASP A 179 4.42 -14.54 -10.17
N VAL A 180 4.84 -13.27 -10.18
CA VAL A 180 5.74 -12.71 -9.17
C VAL A 180 5.08 -12.64 -7.79
N LEU A 181 3.77 -12.38 -7.70
CA LEU A 181 3.01 -12.48 -6.46
C LEU A 181 2.98 -13.90 -5.91
N ALA A 182 2.85 -14.91 -6.80
CA ALA A 182 2.91 -16.31 -6.40
C ALA A 182 4.31 -16.70 -5.87
N GLU A 183 5.38 -16.17 -6.47
CA GLU A 183 6.74 -16.31 -5.97
C GLU A 183 6.90 -15.66 -4.58
N SER A 184 6.35 -14.45 -4.39
CA SER A 184 6.42 -13.75 -3.10
C SER A 184 5.71 -14.53 -1.97
N LEU A 185 4.66 -15.27 -2.25
CA LEU A 185 3.98 -16.13 -1.28
C LEU A 185 4.85 -17.29 -0.78
N ALA A 186 5.84 -17.73 -1.56
CA ALA A 186 6.74 -18.81 -1.17
C ALA A 186 7.63 -18.45 0.04
N THR A 187 7.69 -17.18 0.43
CA THR A 187 8.43 -16.71 1.62
C THR A 187 7.72 -17.02 2.94
N GLU A 188 6.47 -17.51 2.92
CA GLU A 188 5.67 -17.73 4.13
C GLU A 188 6.39 -18.54 5.23
N PRO A 189 7.10 -19.67 4.94
CA PRO A 189 7.76 -20.43 6.00
C PRO A 189 8.87 -19.65 6.72
N GLU A 190 9.66 -18.87 5.98
CA GLU A 190 10.71 -18.00 6.54
C GLU A 190 10.09 -16.90 7.42
N VAL A 191 9.07 -16.24 6.90
CA VAL A 191 8.33 -15.18 7.60
C VAL A 191 7.67 -15.70 8.88
N GLU A 192 7.08 -16.91 8.86
CA GLU A 192 6.52 -17.55 10.04
C GLU A 192 7.57 -17.82 11.10
N ALA A 193 8.74 -18.32 10.72
CA ALA A 193 9.82 -18.60 11.64
C ALA A 193 10.31 -17.32 12.34
N ILE A 194 10.51 -16.24 11.59
CA ILE A 194 10.90 -14.92 12.12
C ILE A 194 9.82 -14.38 13.07
N ALA A 195 8.57 -14.41 12.67
CA ALA A 195 7.45 -13.93 13.49
C ALA A 195 7.33 -14.68 14.82
N ARG A 196 7.54 -16.00 14.80
CA ARG A 196 7.53 -16.85 15.99
C ARG A 196 8.72 -16.54 16.93
N GLU A 197 9.91 -16.32 16.39
CA GLU A 197 11.08 -15.92 17.19
C GLU A 197 10.87 -14.57 17.86
N LEU A 198 10.39 -13.58 17.11
CA LEU A 198 10.19 -12.21 17.61
C LEU A 198 9.04 -12.07 18.61
N ALA A 199 7.90 -12.72 18.33
CA ALA A 199 6.64 -12.49 19.03
C ALA A 199 6.15 -13.68 19.88
N GLY A 200 6.91 -14.78 19.94
CA GLY A 200 6.50 -16.00 20.60
C GLY A 200 6.55 -15.96 22.14
N ALA A 201 7.22 -14.99 22.73
CA ALA A 201 7.21 -14.76 24.16
C ALA A 201 6.32 -13.57 24.55
N PRO A 202 5.57 -13.62 25.65
CA PRO A 202 4.75 -12.50 26.10
C PRO A 202 5.57 -11.20 26.24
N GLY A 203 5.12 -10.12 25.60
CA GLY A 203 5.77 -8.81 25.65
C GLY A 203 7.06 -8.68 24.82
N SER A 204 7.45 -9.70 24.05
CA SER A 204 8.70 -9.68 23.29
C SER A 204 8.66 -8.77 22.05
N PHE A 205 7.47 -8.50 21.50
CA PHE A 205 7.31 -7.69 20.28
C PHE A 205 6.08 -6.77 20.40
N ASP A 206 6.12 -5.85 21.39
CA ASP A 206 5.00 -4.90 21.63
C ASP A 206 5.15 -3.61 20.83
N ARG A 207 6.36 -3.30 20.38
CA ARG A 207 6.68 -2.09 19.62
C ARG A 207 7.76 -2.34 18.58
N CYS A 208 7.70 -1.64 17.49
CA CYS A 208 8.71 -1.63 16.43
C CYS A 208 8.63 -0.35 15.61
N VAL A 209 9.70 -0.09 14.88
CA VAL A 209 9.69 0.92 13.79
C VAL A 209 9.66 0.19 12.46
N VAL A 210 8.93 0.74 11.48
CA VAL A 210 8.88 0.21 10.11
C VAL A 210 9.39 1.27 9.15
N VAL A 211 10.43 0.97 8.37
CA VAL A 211 11.09 1.95 7.51
C VAL A 211 11.03 1.50 6.06
N GLY A 212 10.55 2.38 5.20
CA GLY A 212 10.64 2.29 3.75
C GLY A 212 11.08 3.63 3.17
N ARG A 213 11.32 3.72 1.87
CA ARG A 213 11.61 4.97 1.19
C ARG A 213 11.15 4.92 -0.27
N GLY A 214 10.80 6.09 -0.84
CA GLY A 214 10.27 6.13 -2.18
C GLY A 214 8.97 5.34 -2.28
N TYR A 215 8.84 4.52 -3.29
CA TYR A 215 7.66 3.66 -3.47
C TYR A 215 7.37 2.78 -2.26
N GLU A 216 8.40 2.27 -1.59
CA GLU A 216 8.27 1.37 -0.42
C GLU A 216 7.83 2.09 0.87
N TYR A 217 7.70 3.41 0.85
CA TYR A 217 7.09 4.11 1.99
C TYR A 217 5.61 3.71 2.16
N ALA A 218 4.91 3.49 1.05
CA ALA A 218 3.54 2.96 1.09
C ALA A 218 3.49 1.57 1.75
N THR A 219 4.43 0.68 1.40
CA THR A 219 4.56 -0.66 2.01
C THR A 219 4.86 -0.58 3.49
N ALA A 220 5.78 0.30 3.91
CA ALA A 220 6.10 0.49 5.34
C ALA A 220 4.89 0.94 6.14
N ARG A 221 4.10 1.86 5.62
CA ARG A 221 2.88 2.33 6.25
C ARG A 221 1.82 1.22 6.36
N GLU A 222 1.64 0.45 5.31
CA GLU A 222 0.68 -0.65 5.29
C GLU A 222 1.12 -1.80 6.21
N TRP A 223 2.41 -2.16 6.23
CA TRP A 223 2.94 -3.15 7.16
C TRP A 223 2.70 -2.74 8.62
N ALA A 224 3.02 -1.49 8.95
CA ALA A 224 2.78 -0.95 10.30
C ALA A 224 1.28 -0.97 10.66
N LEU A 225 0.39 -0.68 9.71
CA LEU A 225 -1.06 -0.75 9.93
C LEU A 225 -1.48 -2.19 10.24
N LYS A 226 -1.05 -3.17 9.45
CA LYS A 226 -1.38 -4.59 9.68
C LYS A 226 -0.89 -5.10 11.03
N LEU A 227 0.29 -4.68 11.48
CA LEU A 227 0.81 -5.00 12.81
C LEU A 227 -0.05 -4.41 13.94
N LYS A 228 -0.54 -3.18 13.76
CA LYS A 228 -1.45 -2.52 14.72
C LYS A 228 -2.81 -3.22 14.77
N GLU A 229 -3.42 -3.44 13.61
CA GLU A 229 -4.76 -3.99 13.47
C GLU A 229 -4.87 -5.43 13.96
N LEU A 230 -3.92 -6.26 13.57
CA LEU A 230 -3.95 -7.68 13.81
C LEU A 230 -3.18 -8.07 15.08
N GLY A 231 -1.92 -7.66 15.15
CA GLY A 231 -0.97 -8.05 16.19
C GLY A 231 -1.01 -7.20 17.44
N GLN A 232 -1.75 -6.09 17.47
CA GLN A 232 -1.76 -5.13 18.58
C GLN A 232 -0.35 -4.63 18.95
N VAL A 233 0.50 -4.43 17.94
CA VAL A 233 1.87 -3.94 18.07
C VAL A 233 1.89 -2.43 17.80
N PHE A 234 2.58 -1.66 18.64
CA PHE A 234 2.87 -0.25 18.36
C PHE A 234 3.94 -0.15 17.27
N ALA A 235 3.51 -0.23 16.03
CA ALA A 235 4.37 -0.13 14.86
C ALA A 235 4.32 1.29 14.29
N ASP A 236 5.46 1.98 14.27
CA ASP A 236 5.54 3.37 13.80
C ASP A 236 6.25 3.44 12.44
N PRO A 237 5.56 3.85 11.35
CA PRO A 237 6.13 3.84 10.02
C PRO A 237 6.80 5.17 9.67
N TYR A 238 7.99 5.11 9.07
CA TYR A 238 8.73 6.27 8.60
C TYR A 238 9.26 6.09 7.19
N SER A 239 9.36 7.20 6.46
CA SER A 239 10.33 7.31 5.38
C SER A 239 11.75 7.32 5.99
N ALA A 240 12.71 6.63 5.38
CA ALA A 240 14.08 6.58 5.89
C ALA A 240 14.70 7.97 6.06
N ALA A 241 14.30 8.95 5.23
CA ALA A 241 14.73 10.33 5.37
C ALA A 241 14.18 10.96 6.66
N ASP A 242 12.85 10.90 6.84
CA ASP A 242 12.18 11.49 8.00
C ASP A 242 12.62 10.81 9.31
N PHE A 243 12.86 9.50 9.25
CA PHE A 243 13.38 8.74 10.38
C PHE A 243 14.70 9.31 10.93
N ARG A 244 15.62 9.69 10.05
CA ARG A 244 16.90 10.31 10.41
C ARG A 244 16.76 11.74 10.96
N HIS A 245 15.65 12.43 10.70
CA HIS A 245 15.40 13.80 11.14
C HIS A 245 14.76 13.91 12.57
N GLY A 246 15.05 12.95 13.43
CA GLY A 246 14.65 12.98 14.84
C GLY A 246 14.17 11.64 15.38
N PRO A 247 13.21 10.93 14.73
CA PRO A 247 12.67 9.67 15.24
C PRO A 247 13.70 8.56 15.49
N ILE A 248 14.84 8.58 14.83
CA ILE A 248 15.96 7.66 15.09
C ILE A 248 16.43 7.68 16.56
N ALA A 249 16.14 8.74 17.29
CA ALA A 249 16.42 8.82 18.73
C ALA A 249 15.58 7.85 19.58
N LEU A 250 14.46 7.34 19.04
CA LEU A 250 13.61 6.34 19.70
C LEU A 250 14.22 4.94 19.70
N VAL A 251 15.20 4.70 18.82
CA VAL A 251 15.72 3.37 18.58
C VAL A 251 16.65 2.94 19.70
N GLN A 252 16.33 1.80 20.30
CA GLN A 252 17.06 1.14 21.36
C GLN A 252 17.20 -0.34 21.04
N PRO A 253 18.15 -1.09 21.63
CA PRO A 253 18.35 -2.50 21.34
C PRO A 253 17.12 -3.40 21.49
N ASP A 254 16.16 -3.01 22.32
CA ASP A 254 14.89 -3.73 22.57
C ASP A 254 13.74 -3.30 21.63
N ILE A 255 13.99 -2.38 20.68
CA ILE A 255 13.01 -1.94 19.70
C ILE A 255 13.48 -2.37 18.31
N PRO A 256 13.00 -3.50 17.76
CA PRO A 256 13.39 -3.95 16.44
C PRO A 256 12.90 -2.98 15.35
N VAL A 257 13.72 -2.87 14.29
CA VAL A 257 13.39 -2.06 13.12
C VAL A 257 13.14 -2.97 11.93
N LEU A 258 11.98 -2.83 11.30
CA LEU A 258 11.64 -3.53 10.07
C LEU A 258 11.97 -2.62 8.89
N VAL A 259 12.85 -3.05 8.00
CA VAL A 259 13.36 -2.22 6.89
C VAL A 259 13.03 -2.88 5.56
N ILE A 260 12.33 -2.16 4.69
CA ILE A 260 12.08 -2.58 3.31
C ILE A 260 13.14 -1.87 2.44
N ALA A 261 14.16 -2.59 2.03
CA ALA A 261 15.36 -2.06 1.37
C ALA A 261 15.70 -2.80 0.08
N PRO A 262 14.82 -2.78 -0.95
CA PRO A 262 15.14 -3.38 -2.24
C PRO A 262 16.21 -2.57 -2.99
N GLU A 263 16.74 -3.17 -4.07
CA GLU A 263 17.55 -2.46 -5.05
C GLU A 263 16.78 -1.25 -5.63
N GLY A 264 17.46 -0.18 -5.99
CA GLY A 264 16.84 1.00 -6.62
C GLY A 264 17.43 2.32 -6.13
N ALA A 265 16.75 3.41 -6.47
CA ALA A 265 17.21 4.77 -6.18
C ALA A 265 17.42 5.04 -4.67
N ALA A 266 16.68 4.36 -3.81
CA ALA A 266 16.76 4.53 -2.36
C ALA A 266 17.79 3.60 -1.67
N ALA A 267 18.33 2.60 -2.38
CA ALA A 267 19.09 1.49 -1.79
C ALA A 267 20.30 1.96 -0.96
N ALA A 268 21.12 2.86 -1.49
CA ALA A 268 22.33 3.32 -0.79
C ALA A 268 22.02 3.92 0.60
N GLY A 269 21.00 4.80 0.69
CA GLY A 269 20.61 5.40 1.96
C GLY A 269 19.97 4.42 2.93
N GLN A 270 19.33 3.35 2.43
CA GLN A 270 18.79 2.26 3.25
C GLN A 270 19.92 1.37 3.82
N VAL A 271 20.94 1.07 3.00
CA VAL A 271 22.13 0.33 3.45
C VAL A 271 22.88 1.11 4.54
N GLU A 272 23.08 2.42 4.35
CA GLU A 272 23.68 3.29 5.39
C GLU A 272 22.87 3.24 6.69
N LEU A 273 21.54 3.31 6.61
CA LEU A 273 20.69 3.21 7.78
C LEU A 273 20.87 1.86 8.50
N LEU A 274 20.96 0.75 7.76
CA LEU A 274 21.17 -0.57 8.33
C LEU A 274 22.52 -0.68 9.05
N HIS A 275 23.58 -0.08 8.52
CA HIS A 275 24.87 0.02 9.22
C HIS A 275 24.75 0.85 10.51
N ASP A 276 24.11 2.01 10.47
CA ASP A 276 23.87 2.86 11.65
C ASP A 276 23.10 2.10 12.77
N LEU A 277 22.07 1.32 12.40
CA LEU A 277 21.31 0.50 13.32
C LEU A 277 22.16 -0.60 13.96
N ARG A 278 22.95 -1.29 13.13
CA ARG A 278 23.86 -2.35 13.59
C ARG A 278 24.92 -1.83 14.56
N GLU A 279 25.52 -0.67 14.28
CA GLU A 279 26.50 -0.02 15.16
C GLU A 279 25.89 0.35 16.54
N ARG A 280 24.58 0.64 16.58
CA ARG A 280 23.83 0.91 17.81
C ARG A 280 23.33 -0.33 18.53
N GLY A 281 23.65 -1.53 18.01
CA GLY A 281 23.19 -2.80 18.58
C GLY A 281 21.69 -3.06 18.41
N VAL A 282 21.08 -2.47 17.41
CA VAL A 282 19.64 -2.60 17.12
C VAL A 282 19.39 -3.73 16.15
N ASP A 283 18.52 -4.65 16.51
CA ASP A 283 18.12 -5.75 15.67
C ASP A 283 17.17 -5.27 14.54
N ALA A 284 17.44 -5.69 13.30
CA ALA A 284 16.60 -5.38 12.16
C ALA A 284 16.06 -6.65 11.46
N VAL A 285 14.81 -6.58 11.01
CA VAL A 285 14.23 -7.45 9.99
C VAL A 285 14.38 -6.75 8.65
N VAL A 286 15.10 -7.34 7.71
CA VAL A 286 15.38 -6.71 6.41
C VAL A 286 14.68 -7.46 5.29
N ALA A 287 13.72 -6.81 4.65
CA ALA A 287 13.07 -7.29 3.42
C ALA A 287 13.78 -6.68 2.20
N SER A 288 14.40 -7.50 1.36
CA SER A 288 15.14 -7.03 0.18
C SER A 288 15.26 -8.14 -0.89
N ASP A 289 15.41 -7.74 -2.15
CA ASP A 289 15.81 -8.62 -3.26
C ASP A 289 17.32 -8.83 -3.33
N VAL A 290 18.11 -8.01 -2.63
CA VAL A 290 19.60 -8.07 -2.59
C VAL A 290 20.06 -8.86 -1.37
N ALA A 291 20.78 -9.95 -1.59
CA ALA A 291 21.24 -10.84 -0.52
C ALA A 291 22.18 -10.15 0.48
N GLU A 292 23.09 -9.31 -0.02
CA GLU A 292 24.06 -8.54 0.77
C GLU A 292 23.35 -7.55 1.70
N THR A 293 22.27 -6.90 1.22
CA THR A 293 21.44 -6.00 2.02
C THR A 293 20.71 -6.78 3.12
N ARG A 294 20.15 -7.95 2.78
CA ARG A 294 19.49 -8.82 3.78
C ARG A 294 20.45 -9.26 4.88
N ALA A 295 21.70 -9.53 4.55
CA ALA A 295 22.72 -9.95 5.53
C ALA A 295 23.09 -8.87 6.57
N LEU A 296 22.65 -7.63 6.40
CA LEU A 296 22.81 -6.57 7.39
C LEU A 296 21.83 -6.68 8.56
N GLY A 297 20.70 -7.37 8.36
CA GLY A 297 19.73 -7.64 9.40
C GLY A 297 20.03 -8.87 10.23
N ARG A 298 19.46 -8.96 11.43
CA ARG A 298 19.43 -10.20 12.20
C ARG A 298 18.49 -11.22 11.58
N TRP A 299 17.38 -10.76 11.02
CA TRP A 299 16.42 -11.56 10.27
C TRP A 299 16.28 -11.01 8.86
N SER A 300 16.12 -11.91 7.91
CA SER A 300 16.03 -11.58 6.49
C SER A 300 14.72 -12.09 5.90
N ILE A 301 14.13 -11.30 5.02
CA ILE A 301 12.98 -11.70 4.20
C ILE A 301 13.37 -11.47 2.74
N ALA A 302 13.39 -12.55 1.96
CA ALA A 302 13.63 -12.43 0.53
C ALA A 302 12.36 -11.91 -0.17
N ILE A 303 12.53 -10.93 -1.05
CA ILE A 303 11.48 -10.50 -1.99
C ILE A 303 11.89 -10.86 -3.41
N PRO A 304 10.95 -11.05 -4.35
CA PRO A 304 11.27 -11.42 -5.74
C PRO A 304 12.24 -10.45 -6.41
N THR A 305 13.20 -10.99 -7.17
CA THR A 305 14.18 -10.23 -7.94
C THR A 305 13.66 -9.85 -9.32
N GLY A 306 14.32 -8.89 -9.99
CA GLY A 306 14.00 -8.50 -11.37
C GLY A 306 12.69 -7.71 -11.53
N VAL A 307 12.05 -7.32 -10.44
CA VAL A 307 10.85 -6.49 -10.46
C VAL A 307 11.25 -5.01 -10.60
N PRO A 308 10.72 -4.27 -11.58
CA PRO A 308 10.95 -2.83 -11.66
C PRO A 308 10.57 -2.10 -10.37
N GLU A 309 11.36 -1.10 -9.98
CA GLU A 309 11.21 -0.40 -8.69
C GLU A 309 9.78 0.10 -8.44
N TRP A 310 9.11 0.61 -9.47
CA TRP A 310 7.75 1.13 -9.38
C TRP A 310 6.67 0.05 -9.15
N LEU A 311 6.94 -1.23 -9.43
CA LEU A 311 6.03 -2.37 -9.17
C LEU A 311 6.35 -3.11 -7.88
N ARG A 312 7.53 -2.88 -7.28
CA ARG A 312 7.95 -3.62 -6.08
C ARG A 312 6.99 -3.55 -4.91
N PRO A 313 6.33 -2.42 -4.58
CA PRO A 313 5.35 -2.38 -3.49
C PRO A 313 4.23 -3.42 -3.61
N ILE A 314 3.88 -3.81 -4.85
CA ILE A 314 2.86 -4.83 -5.12
C ILE A 314 3.28 -6.20 -4.58
N VAL A 315 4.57 -6.52 -4.62
CA VAL A 315 5.11 -7.82 -4.19
C VAL A 315 5.72 -7.75 -2.79
N SER A 316 6.30 -6.62 -2.40
CA SER A 316 6.89 -6.42 -1.06
C SER A 316 5.84 -6.44 0.04
N ILE A 317 4.58 -6.11 -0.26
CA ILE A 317 3.51 -6.14 0.74
C ILE A 317 3.11 -7.56 1.15
N VAL A 318 3.28 -8.56 0.29
CA VAL A 318 2.86 -9.93 0.56
C VAL A 318 3.56 -10.53 1.78
N PRO A 319 4.91 -10.56 1.86
CA PRO A 319 5.60 -11.03 3.06
C PRO A 319 5.29 -10.17 4.30
N ALA A 320 5.02 -8.87 4.15
CA ALA A 320 4.62 -7.99 5.25
C ALA A 320 3.23 -8.37 5.82
N GLN A 321 2.27 -8.72 4.96
CA GLN A 321 0.95 -9.21 5.38
C GLN A 321 1.06 -10.57 6.07
N LEU A 322 1.84 -11.50 5.52
CA LEU A 322 2.14 -12.80 6.13
C LEU A 322 2.80 -12.63 7.49
N PHE A 323 3.79 -11.74 7.59
CA PHE A 323 4.48 -11.43 8.85
C PHE A 323 3.50 -10.94 9.91
N ALA A 324 2.65 -9.95 9.60
CA ALA A 324 1.67 -9.43 10.55
C ALA A 324 0.67 -10.51 11.00
N MET A 325 0.23 -11.39 10.09
CA MET A 325 -0.63 -12.53 10.41
C MET A 325 0.07 -13.52 11.35
N HIS A 326 1.32 -13.89 11.07
CA HIS A 326 2.06 -14.85 11.89
C HIS A 326 2.47 -14.28 13.25
N VAL A 327 2.83 -12.98 13.32
CA VAL A 327 3.02 -12.26 14.60
C VAL A 327 1.74 -12.33 15.44
N THR A 328 0.58 -12.08 14.83
CA THR A 328 -0.72 -12.18 15.51
C THR A 328 -0.94 -13.55 16.12
N ARG A 329 -0.69 -14.63 15.35
CA ARG A 329 -0.80 -16.00 15.83
C ARG A 329 0.21 -16.35 16.93
N ALA A 330 1.47 -15.91 16.77
CA ALA A 330 2.52 -16.13 17.76
C ALA A 330 2.20 -15.46 19.10
N ARG A 331 1.48 -14.32 19.08
CA ARG A 331 0.96 -13.63 20.26
C ARG A 331 -0.31 -14.27 20.84
N GLY A 332 -0.82 -15.36 20.28
CA GLY A 332 -2.05 -16.02 20.72
C GLY A 332 -3.33 -15.29 20.36
N LEU A 333 -3.28 -14.39 19.38
CA LEU A 333 -4.43 -13.63 18.87
C LEU A 333 -5.00 -14.29 17.60
N ASP A 334 -6.27 -14.00 17.30
CA ASP A 334 -6.95 -14.49 16.10
C ASP A 334 -6.91 -13.41 14.99
N PRO A 335 -6.17 -13.64 13.88
CA PRO A 335 -6.08 -12.67 12.78
C PRO A 335 -7.41 -12.48 12.03
N ASP A 336 -8.33 -13.43 12.13
CA ASP A 336 -9.66 -13.33 11.49
C ASP A 336 -10.67 -12.54 12.34
N ARG A 337 -10.33 -12.27 13.61
CA ARG A 337 -11.18 -11.53 14.56
C ARG A 337 -10.40 -10.45 15.31
N PRO A 338 -9.88 -9.44 14.60
CA PRO A 338 -9.13 -8.36 15.26
C PRO A 338 -10.04 -7.58 16.22
N ARG A 339 -9.45 -7.23 17.36
CA ARG A 339 -10.18 -6.60 18.46
C ARG A 339 -10.65 -5.18 18.10
N TYR A 340 -11.92 -4.86 18.38
CA TYR A 340 -12.54 -3.53 18.18
C TYR A 340 -12.61 -3.05 16.73
N LEU A 341 -12.37 -3.88 15.74
CA LEU A 341 -12.46 -3.50 14.34
C LEU A 341 -13.67 -4.15 13.66
N SER A 342 -14.19 -3.47 12.66
CA SER A 342 -15.22 -3.96 11.74
C SER A 342 -14.77 -3.75 10.30
N LYS A 343 -15.31 -4.57 9.37
CA LYS A 343 -14.88 -4.53 7.96
C LYS A 343 -15.11 -3.16 7.30
N VAL A 344 -16.16 -2.45 7.67
CA VAL A 344 -16.45 -1.11 7.15
C VAL A 344 -16.54 -0.13 8.31
N THR A 345 -15.66 0.85 8.29
CA THR A 345 -15.69 1.98 9.24
C THR A 345 -16.42 3.15 8.57
N ARG A 346 -17.50 3.62 9.20
CA ARG A 346 -18.22 4.81 8.74
C ARG A 346 -17.68 6.02 9.50
N THR A 347 -16.94 6.87 8.81
CA THR A 347 -16.48 8.18 9.30
C THR A 347 -17.31 9.28 8.63
N LEU A 348 -17.73 10.27 9.43
CA LEU A 348 -18.39 11.48 8.95
C LEU A 348 -17.36 12.53 8.60
#